data_450d89a8145e99e6156e0bbd8b974f33
#
_entry.id   450d89a8145e99e6156e0bbd8b974f33
#
_cell.length_a   1.000
_cell.length_b   1.000
_cell.length_c   1.000
_cell.angle_alpha   90.00
_cell.angle_beta   90.00
_cell.angle_gamma   90.00
#
_symmetry.space_group_name_H-M   'P 1'
#
loop_
_entity.id
_entity.type
_entity.pdbx_description
1 polymer ?
#
loop_
_entity_poly.entity_id
_entity_poly.type
_entity_poly.pdbx_seq_one_letter_code
_entity_poly.pdbx_strand_id
1 'polypeptide(L)'
;MSDKEHIVLILPSLKVSGGTLELLRLADDLAAKNRSISIVSLWRSAHETSTAKCSVRYLSEWRTNAKSALLQLPILVGRFSRLVKSVSPIPGRSRIGWIFSHYATFPLALCVSRDRRWFFVQDMEWRFIRNPVLSGLLKWMILSAYRRGHLISANSYLTSQLAQLGLDVEAETPIWADPGFQGSTCEARDIDVVMMLRKGDAKRLDLYLKFLALVESEKRPWKLAVITPESDIVSQVKGKVAECLLRPSMEQMQKLYARSKCFLHLSEHEGFGLPPLEAMGSGCVPICRDSGGIRAYMNGELESLVEPKNLTMSQFVARTSELVDDAARLATMSGVAEKVFARGLAQAQQRLETLAQLRFS
;
A
#
# COMPACT_ATOMS: atom_id res chain seq x y z
N MET A 1 -36.46 -3.90 -12.95
CA MET A 1 -35.06 -3.80 -13.39
C MET A 1 -34.30 -3.09 -12.25
N SER A 2 -33.44 -3.76 -11.55
CA SER A 2 -32.69 -3.14 -10.44
C SER A 2 -31.83 -2.00 -11.02
N ASP A 3 -31.96 -0.79 -10.46
CA ASP A 3 -31.08 0.35 -10.73
C ASP A 3 -29.64 -0.08 -10.47
N LYS A 4 -28.92 -0.45 -11.54
CA LYS A 4 -27.51 -0.85 -11.42
C LYS A 4 -26.68 0.39 -11.15
N GLU A 5 -26.20 0.49 -9.92
CA GLU A 5 -25.25 1.52 -9.53
C GLU A 5 -23.91 1.32 -10.24
N HIS A 6 -23.31 2.41 -10.71
CA HIS A 6 -22.02 2.40 -11.38
C HIS A 6 -20.97 3.14 -10.53
N ILE A 7 -19.82 2.55 -10.35
CA ILE A 7 -18.70 3.11 -9.58
C ILE A 7 -17.63 3.60 -10.56
N VAL A 8 -17.16 4.82 -10.37
CA VAL A 8 -16.03 5.38 -11.13
C VAL A 8 -14.87 5.64 -10.19
N LEU A 9 -13.79 4.89 -10.34
CA LEU A 9 -12.58 5.03 -9.56
C LEU A 9 -11.63 6.02 -10.27
N ILE A 10 -11.22 7.08 -9.57
CA ILE A 10 -10.38 8.15 -10.09
C ILE A 10 -8.96 8.02 -9.55
N LEU A 11 -8.01 7.78 -10.46
CA LEU A 11 -6.58 7.61 -10.17
C LEU A 11 -5.75 8.72 -10.81
N PRO A 12 -4.64 9.16 -10.21
CA PRO A 12 -3.73 10.09 -10.88
C PRO A 12 -3.10 9.45 -12.11
N SER A 13 -2.62 8.22 -12.00
CA SER A 13 -2.06 7.42 -13.11
C SER A 13 -2.10 5.93 -12.75
N LEU A 14 -1.90 5.09 -13.76
CA LEU A 14 -1.77 3.62 -13.59
C LEU A 14 -0.30 3.20 -13.40
N LYS A 15 0.56 4.08 -12.89
CA LYS A 15 1.95 3.74 -12.58
C LYS A 15 1.99 2.60 -11.58
N VAL A 16 2.87 1.61 -11.84
CA VAL A 16 3.07 0.47 -10.95
C VAL A 16 3.51 0.95 -9.56
N SER A 17 2.67 0.78 -8.58
CA SER A 17 2.93 1.02 -7.16
C SER A 17 2.02 0.10 -6.33
N GLY A 18 2.39 -0.18 -5.07
CA GLY A 18 1.56 -1.00 -4.19
C GLY A 18 0.12 -0.49 -4.10
N GLY A 19 -0.06 0.81 -3.85
CA GLY A 19 -1.39 1.40 -3.75
C GLY A 19 -2.21 1.35 -5.05
N THR A 20 -1.57 1.53 -6.22
CA THR A 20 -2.25 1.38 -7.52
C THR A 20 -2.68 -0.06 -7.76
N LEU A 21 -1.79 -1.03 -7.50
CA LEU A 21 -2.10 -2.45 -7.69
C LEU A 21 -3.27 -2.90 -6.81
N GLU A 22 -3.30 -2.47 -5.54
CA GLU A 22 -4.38 -2.79 -4.62
C GLU A 22 -5.72 -2.19 -5.05
N LEU A 23 -5.73 -0.94 -5.56
CA LEU A 23 -6.94 -0.34 -6.10
C LEU A 23 -7.47 -1.05 -7.34
N LEU A 24 -6.59 -1.51 -8.23
CA LEU A 24 -6.98 -2.26 -9.40
C LEU A 24 -7.52 -3.64 -9.02
N ARG A 25 -6.87 -4.31 -8.06
CA ARG A 25 -7.39 -5.57 -7.49
C ARG A 25 -8.77 -5.37 -6.88
N LEU A 26 -8.95 -4.34 -6.05
CA LEU A 26 -10.24 -4.01 -5.47
C LEU A 26 -11.31 -3.77 -6.54
N ALA A 27 -10.97 -3.06 -7.61
CA ALA A 27 -11.90 -2.84 -8.73
C ALA A 27 -12.29 -4.14 -9.43
N ASP A 28 -11.32 -5.03 -9.69
CA ASP A 28 -11.55 -6.34 -10.30
C ASP A 28 -12.38 -7.26 -9.39
N ASP A 29 -12.13 -7.23 -8.08
CA ASP A 29 -12.87 -8.01 -7.08
C ASP A 29 -14.33 -7.54 -6.95
N LEU A 30 -14.56 -6.22 -6.93
CA LEU A 30 -15.92 -5.67 -6.93
C LEU A 30 -16.64 -5.96 -8.25
N ALA A 31 -15.95 -5.93 -9.39
CA ALA A 31 -16.51 -6.33 -10.67
C ALA A 31 -16.90 -7.82 -10.68
N ALA A 32 -16.10 -8.68 -10.04
CA ALA A 32 -16.43 -10.09 -9.84
C ALA A 32 -17.68 -10.32 -8.97
N LYS A 33 -18.00 -9.37 -8.08
CA LYS A 33 -19.26 -9.33 -7.27
C LYS A 33 -20.41 -8.63 -8.00
N ASN A 34 -20.36 -8.57 -9.35
CA ASN A 34 -21.39 -7.96 -10.22
C ASN A 34 -21.60 -6.44 -10.04
N ARG A 35 -20.61 -5.71 -9.47
CA ARG A 35 -20.63 -4.25 -9.46
C ARG A 35 -20.17 -3.71 -10.82
N SER A 36 -20.84 -2.68 -11.31
CA SER A 36 -20.41 -1.99 -12.53
C SER A 36 -19.34 -0.97 -12.18
N ILE A 37 -18.09 -1.16 -12.66
CA ILE A 37 -16.96 -0.31 -12.31
C ILE A 37 -16.22 0.14 -13.56
N SER A 38 -15.80 1.39 -13.58
CA SER A 38 -14.83 1.92 -14.54
C SER A 38 -13.75 2.74 -13.85
N ILE A 39 -12.61 2.88 -14.51
CA ILE A 39 -11.46 3.60 -14.01
C ILE A 39 -11.22 4.83 -14.88
N VAL A 40 -10.99 5.96 -14.23
CA VAL A 40 -10.54 7.21 -14.88
C VAL A 40 -9.16 7.56 -14.38
N SER A 41 -8.17 7.58 -15.27
CA SER A 41 -6.82 8.02 -14.98
C SER A 41 -6.61 9.45 -15.49
N LEU A 42 -5.97 10.30 -14.69
CA LEU A 42 -5.72 11.70 -15.09
C LEU A 42 -4.77 11.77 -16.28
N TRP A 43 -3.70 10.96 -16.24
CA TRP A 43 -2.66 10.92 -17.29
C TRP A 43 -2.05 9.53 -17.46
N ARG A 44 -1.36 9.33 -18.57
CA ARG A 44 -0.58 8.11 -18.84
C ARG A 44 0.77 8.13 -18.13
N SER A 45 1.28 6.97 -17.78
CA SER A 45 2.65 6.80 -17.27
C SER A 45 3.50 5.92 -18.21
N ALA A 46 4.83 5.94 -18.01
CA ALA A 46 5.75 5.18 -18.86
C ALA A 46 5.63 3.66 -18.65
N HIS A 47 5.33 3.25 -17.41
CA HIS A 47 5.15 1.85 -17.01
C HIS A 47 3.80 1.75 -16.31
N GLU A 48 2.80 1.28 -17.03
CA GLU A 48 1.44 1.14 -16.54
C GLU A 48 1.15 -0.31 -16.20
N THR A 49 0.37 -0.51 -15.14
CA THR A 49 -0.31 -1.77 -14.87
C THR A 49 -1.70 -1.72 -15.49
N SER A 50 -2.29 -2.88 -15.72
CA SER A 50 -3.62 -3.02 -16.30
C SER A 50 -4.55 -3.76 -15.33
N THR A 51 -5.84 -3.56 -15.52
CA THR A 51 -6.91 -4.34 -14.91
C THR A 51 -7.44 -5.33 -15.95
N ALA A 52 -7.84 -6.51 -15.51
CA ALA A 52 -8.39 -7.54 -16.38
C ALA A 52 -9.90 -7.35 -16.66
N LYS A 53 -10.62 -6.67 -15.76
CA LYS A 53 -12.10 -6.66 -15.75
C LYS A 53 -12.73 -5.28 -15.91
N CYS A 54 -11.97 -4.21 -15.74
CA CYS A 54 -12.51 -2.85 -15.73
C CYS A 54 -12.07 -2.03 -16.94
N SER A 55 -12.98 -1.22 -17.50
CA SER A 55 -12.63 -0.27 -18.55
C SER A 55 -11.84 0.90 -17.99
N VAL A 56 -10.80 1.33 -18.71
CA VAL A 56 -9.96 2.47 -18.34
C VAL A 56 -10.13 3.62 -19.33
N ARG A 57 -10.36 4.83 -18.82
CA ARG A 57 -10.42 6.07 -19.58
C ARG A 57 -9.35 7.05 -19.11
N TYR A 58 -8.62 7.66 -20.04
CA TYR A 58 -7.65 8.70 -19.73
C TYR A 58 -8.25 10.09 -19.97
N LEU A 59 -8.03 11.01 -19.01
CA LEU A 59 -8.41 12.41 -19.19
C LEU A 59 -7.36 13.18 -20.00
N SER A 60 -6.11 12.75 -19.96
CA SER A 60 -5.02 13.31 -20.77
C SER A 60 -4.16 12.17 -21.33
N GLU A 61 -3.86 12.26 -22.62
CA GLU A 61 -2.92 11.34 -23.30
C GLU A 61 -1.44 11.71 -23.04
N TRP A 62 -1.19 12.82 -22.40
CA TRP A 62 0.17 13.31 -22.15
C TRP A 62 0.82 12.57 -20.98
N ARG A 63 2.06 12.14 -21.20
CA ARG A 63 2.92 11.64 -20.12
C ARG A 63 3.44 12.83 -19.34
N THR A 64 3.06 12.98 -18.08
CA THR A 64 3.46 14.14 -17.28
C THR A 64 4.50 13.80 -16.23
N ASN A 65 5.43 14.73 -16.02
CA ASN A 65 6.20 14.85 -14.78
C ASN A 65 5.47 15.82 -13.83
N ALA A 66 5.76 15.77 -12.54
CA ALA A 66 5.03 16.51 -11.50
C ALA A 66 4.93 18.03 -11.73
N LYS A 67 5.89 18.64 -12.43
CA LYS A 67 5.89 20.10 -12.71
C LYS A 67 4.85 20.51 -13.76
N SER A 68 4.59 19.67 -14.75
CA SER A 68 3.56 19.95 -15.78
C SER A 68 2.14 19.60 -15.34
N ALA A 69 1.97 18.79 -14.29
CA ALA A 69 0.67 18.40 -13.77
C ALA A 69 -0.15 19.58 -13.25
N LEU A 70 0.47 20.51 -12.54
CA LEU A 70 -0.20 21.72 -12.03
C LEU A 70 -0.71 22.63 -13.15
N LEU A 71 0.06 22.79 -14.24
CA LEU A 71 -0.35 23.59 -15.40
C LEU A 71 -1.52 22.97 -16.18
N GLN A 72 -1.70 21.66 -16.09
CA GLN A 72 -2.78 20.94 -16.76
C GLN A 72 -4.07 20.88 -15.93
N LEU A 73 -4.03 21.24 -14.65
CA LEU A 73 -5.16 21.12 -13.73
C LEU A 73 -6.45 21.78 -14.26
N PRO A 74 -6.46 23.03 -14.81
CA PRO A 74 -7.68 23.62 -15.35
C PRO A 74 -8.26 22.82 -16.53
N ILE A 75 -7.40 22.28 -17.40
CA ILE A 75 -7.80 21.47 -18.55
C ILE A 75 -8.41 20.14 -18.06
N LEU A 76 -7.79 19.50 -17.07
CA LEU A 76 -8.28 18.25 -16.46
C LEU A 76 -9.64 18.46 -15.79
N VAL A 77 -9.80 19.55 -15.02
CA VAL A 77 -11.07 19.92 -14.39
C VAL A 77 -12.16 20.14 -15.45
N GLY A 78 -11.84 20.86 -16.54
CA GLY A 78 -12.78 21.10 -17.63
C GLY A 78 -13.18 19.80 -18.37
N ARG A 79 -12.23 18.89 -18.63
CA ARG A 79 -12.51 17.58 -19.24
C ARG A 79 -13.32 16.68 -18.31
N PHE A 80 -12.98 16.65 -17.04
CA PHE A 80 -13.69 15.88 -16.04
C PHE A 80 -15.11 16.39 -15.82
N SER A 81 -15.30 17.71 -15.72
CA SER A 81 -16.64 18.31 -15.60
C SER A 81 -17.53 17.94 -16.78
N ARG A 82 -17.00 17.91 -18.02
CA ARG A 82 -17.73 17.42 -19.19
C ARG A 82 -18.08 15.94 -19.09
N LEU A 83 -17.14 15.11 -18.58
CA LEU A 83 -17.40 13.71 -18.34
C LEU A 83 -18.50 13.51 -17.31
N VAL A 84 -18.47 14.19 -16.17
CA VAL A 84 -19.50 14.14 -15.14
C VAL A 84 -20.88 14.51 -15.71
N LYS A 85 -20.96 15.58 -16.50
CA LYS A 85 -22.20 16.01 -17.16
C LYS A 85 -22.72 15.00 -18.18
N SER A 86 -21.82 14.35 -18.94
CA SER A 86 -22.19 13.36 -19.97
C SER A 86 -22.71 12.04 -19.38
N VAL A 87 -22.30 11.72 -18.16
CA VAL A 87 -22.73 10.50 -17.43
C VAL A 87 -23.71 10.80 -16.28
N SER A 88 -24.05 12.10 -16.06
CA SER A 88 -25.09 12.48 -15.09
C SER A 88 -26.44 11.87 -15.47
N PRO A 89 -27.23 11.43 -14.50
CA PRO A 89 -28.40 10.60 -14.76
C PRO A 89 -29.42 11.33 -15.63
N ILE A 90 -29.67 10.78 -16.79
CA ILE A 90 -30.94 10.93 -17.48
C ILE A 90 -31.96 10.21 -16.55
N PRO A 91 -33.17 10.75 -16.32
CA PRO A 91 -34.18 10.08 -15.51
C PRO A 91 -34.31 8.61 -15.91
N GLY A 92 -34.12 7.67 -14.94
CA GLY A 92 -34.12 6.22 -15.16
C GLY A 92 -32.75 5.58 -15.46
N ARG A 93 -31.61 6.30 -15.43
CA ARG A 93 -30.25 5.72 -15.51
C ARG A 93 -29.61 5.54 -14.14
N SER A 94 -28.70 4.55 -14.07
CA SER A 94 -27.94 4.13 -12.89
C SER A 94 -27.33 5.30 -12.12
N ARG A 95 -27.41 5.25 -10.82
CA ARG A 95 -26.71 6.14 -9.89
C ARG A 95 -25.21 5.92 -10.01
N ILE A 96 -24.38 6.98 -9.94
CA ILE A 96 -22.94 6.91 -10.12
C ILE A 96 -22.23 7.42 -8.88
N GLY A 97 -21.46 6.55 -8.23
CA GLY A 97 -20.54 6.90 -7.17
C GLY A 97 -19.13 7.18 -7.73
N TRP A 98 -18.49 8.24 -7.25
CA TRP A 98 -17.17 8.69 -7.70
C TRP A 98 -16.16 8.57 -6.56
N ILE A 99 -15.17 7.67 -6.71
CA ILE A 99 -14.16 7.40 -5.69
C ILE A 99 -12.82 8.03 -6.09
N PHE A 100 -12.35 8.97 -5.30
CA PHE A 100 -11.08 9.69 -5.49
C PHE A 100 -10.01 9.09 -4.57
N SER A 101 -8.91 8.60 -5.13
CA SER A 101 -7.94 7.78 -4.39
C SER A 101 -6.64 8.50 -4.01
N HIS A 102 -6.44 9.75 -4.43
CA HIS A 102 -5.19 10.48 -4.20
C HIS A 102 -5.43 12.00 -4.23
N TYR A 103 -4.70 12.76 -3.41
CA TYR A 103 -4.88 14.22 -3.31
C TYR A 103 -4.81 14.96 -4.66
N ALA A 104 -4.02 14.47 -5.62
CA ALA A 104 -3.97 15.06 -6.96
C ALA A 104 -5.31 14.96 -7.73
N THR A 105 -6.21 14.08 -7.32
CA THR A 105 -7.55 13.93 -7.91
C THR A 105 -8.60 14.78 -7.20
N PHE A 106 -8.33 15.30 -6.00
CA PHE A 106 -9.31 16.01 -5.16
C PHE A 106 -9.88 17.31 -5.77
N PRO A 107 -9.12 18.10 -6.56
CA PRO A 107 -9.73 19.24 -7.26
C PRO A 107 -10.89 18.83 -8.18
N LEU A 108 -10.84 17.63 -8.76
CA LEU A 108 -11.92 17.10 -9.60
C LEU A 108 -13.16 16.72 -8.77
N ALA A 109 -12.99 16.39 -7.50
CA ALA A 109 -14.09 16.05 -6.61
C ALA A 109 -15.10 17.22 -6.46
N LEU A 110 -14.67 18.46 -6.67
CA LEU A 110 -15.56 19.63 -6.65
C LEU A 110 -16.59 19.63 -7.79
N CYS A 111 -16.36 18.86 -8.86
CA CYS A 111 -17.30 18.70 -9.97
C CYS A 111 -18.41 17.69 -9.67
N VAL A 112 -18.36 17.00 -8.53
CA VAL A 112 -19.31 15.95 -8.15
C VAL A 112 -20.09 16.40 -6.91
N SER A 113 -21.40 16.09 -6.85
CA SER A 113 -22.22 16.38 -5.68
C SER A 113 -21.72 15.58 -4.44
N ARG A 114 -21.99 16.10 -3.25
CA ARG A 114 -21.47 15.57 -2.00
C ARG A 114 -21.88 14.12 -1.76
N ASP A 115 -23.12 13.78 -2.00
CA ASP A 115 -23.77 12.49 -1.86
C ASP A 115 -23.12 11.38 -2.71
N ARG A 116 -22.49 11.75 -3.82
CA ARG A 116 -21.80 10.83 -4.75
C ARG A 116 -20.30 10.90 -4.71
N ARG A 117 -19.71 11.68 -3.78
CA ARG A 117 -18.29 11.95 -3.65
C ARG A 117 -17.70 11.11 -2.55
N TRP A 118 -16.82 10.17 -2.92
CA TRP A 118 -16.13 9.28 -2.02
C TRP A 118 -14.63 9.50 -2.10
N PHE A 119 -13.94 9.39 -0.97
CA PHE A 119 -12.49 9.44 -0.91
C PHE A 119 -11.97 8.13 -0.35
N PHE A 120 -11.06 7.52 -1.10
CA PHE A 120 -10.35 6.33 -0.69
C PHE A 120 -9.03 6.72 -0.05
N VAL A 121 -8.92 6.52 1.26
CA VAL A 121 -7.76 6.91 2.05
C VAL A 121 -6.80 5.73 2.16
N GLN A 122 -5.68 5.83 1.43
CA GLN A 122 -4.62 4.81 1.44
C GLN A 122 -3.49 5.14 2.41
N ASP A 123 -3.29 6.43 2.69
CA ASP A 123 -2.23 6.94 3.52
C ASP A 123 -2.52 8.36 4.04
N MET A 124 -1.70 8.83 4.96
CA MET A 124 -1.67 10.22 5.40
C MET A 124 -0.64 10.98 4.56
N GLU A 125 -0.98 11.27 3.30
CA GLU A 125 -0.07 11.72 2.22
C GLU A 125 0.78 12.94 2.59
N TRP A 126 0.29 13.83 3.47
CA TRP A 126 1.06 14.97 3.97
C TRP A 126 2.27 14.57 4.81
N ARG A 127 2.31 13.35 5.39
CA ARG A 127 3.45 12.85 6.18
C ARG A 127 4.68 12.56 5.32
N PHE A 128 4.53 12.43 4.01
CA PHE A 128 5.65 12.24 3.07
C PHE A 128 6.36 13.55 2.70
N ILE A 129 5.82 14.70 3.10
CA ILE A 129 6.39 16.00 2.79
C ILE A 129 7.24 16.48 3.97
N ARG A 130 8.56 16.62 3.75
CA ARG A 130 9.52 17.06 4.77
C ARG A 130 9.33 18.53 5.20
N ASN A 131 8.95 19.40 4.25
CA ASN A 131 8.72 20.81 4.56
C ASN A 131 7.45 20.95 5.40
N PRO A 132 7.52 21.47 6.66
CA PRO A 132 6.38 21.51 7.56
C PRO A 132 5.26 22.43 7.09
N VAL A 133 5.60 23.53 6.40
CA VAL A 133 4.60 24.48 5.87
C VAL A 133 3.81 23.84 4.73
N LEU A 134 4.50 23.21 3.77
CA LEU A 134 3.88 22.51 2.66
C LEU A 134 3.08 21.29 3.15
N SER A 135 3.60 20.55 4.12
CA SER A 135 2.89 19.45 4.77
C SER A 135 1.61 19.93 5.44
N GLY A 136 1.67 21.04 6.20
CA GLY A 136 0.51 21.64 6.85
C GLY A 136 -0.55 22.11 5.86
N LEU A 137 -0.14 22.76 4.76
CA LEU A 137 -1.04 23.21 3.69
C LEU A 137 -1.73 22.02 3.00
N LEU A 138 -0.97 20.97 2.65
CA LEU A 138 -1.52 19.77 2.03
C LEU A 138 -2.47 19.06 3.00
N LYS A 139 -2.12 18.94 4.28
CA LYS A 139 -2.99 18.38 5.32
C LYS A 139 -4.32 19.14 5.39
N TRP A 140 -4.27 20.48 5.47
CA TRP A 140 -5.47 21.32 5.50
C TRP A 140 -6.35 21.09 4.25
N MET A 141 -5.75 21.07 3.07
CA MET A 141 -6.45 20.84 1.80
C MET A 141 -7.13 19.46 1.78
N ILE A 142 -6.41 18.40 2.16
CA ILE A 142 -6.93 17.02 2.19
C ILE A 142 -8.08 16.91 3.19
N LEU A 143 -7.90 17.37 4.44
CA LEU A 143 -8.94 17.32 5.45
C LEU A 143 -10.18 18.14 5.08
N SER A 144 -9.98 19.26 4.38
CA SER A 144 -11.08 20.07 3.86
C SER A 144 -11.87 19.33 2.78
N ALA A 145 -11.21 18.51 1.95
CA ALA A 145 -11.88 17.67 0.97
C ALA A 145 -12.65 16.53 1.67
N TYR A 146 -12.02 15.82 2.59
CA TYR A 146 -12.60 14.70 3.34
C TYR A 146 -13.90 15.08 4.07
N ARG A 147 -13.94 16.25 4.72
CA ARG A 147 -15.17 16.78 5.37
C ARG A 147 -16.33 17.04 4.42
N ARG A 148 -16.10 17.01 3.12
CA ARG A 148 -17.10 17.30 2.06
C ARG A 148 -17.50 16.08 1.24
N GLY A 149 -17.24 14.87 1.71
CA GLY A 149 -17.60 13.62 1.05
C GLY A 149 -17.64 12.48 2.03
N HIS A 150 -17.77 11.29 1.51
CA HIS A 150 -17.77 10.02 2.23
C HIS A 150 -16.37 9.42 2.24
N LEU A 151 -15.98 8.70 3.29
CA LEU A 151 -14.65 8.15 3.42
C LEU A 151 -14.66 6.62 3.45
N ILE A 152 -13.73 6.05 2.70
CA ILE A 152 -13.36 4.65 2.76
C ILE A 152 -11.88 4.59 3.14
N SER A 153 -11.51 3.86 4.18
CA SER A 153 -10.12 3.68 4.58
C SER A 153 -9.53 2.36 4.07
N ALA A 154 -8.24 2.34 3.87
CA ALA A 154 -7.54 1.14 3.45
C ALA A 154 -7.36 0.11 4.60
N ASN A 155 -7.45 0.53 5.87
CA ASN A 155 -7.25 -0.36 7.02
C ASN A 155 -7.66 0.31 8.34
N SER A 156 -7.72 -0.49 9.41
CA SER A 156 -8.13 -0.06 10.75
C SER A 156 -7.22 0.98 11.40
N TYR A 157 -5.91 0.95 11.10
CA TYR A 157 -4.99 1.98 11.57
C TYR A 157 -5.38 3.36 10.99
N LEU A 158 -5.62 3.45 9.68
CA LEU A 158 -6.06 4.69 9.05
C LEU A 158 -7.43 5.14 9.54
N THR A 159 -8.37 4.21 9.74
CA THR A 159 -9.67 4.50 10.36
C THR A 159 -9.48 5.18 11.72
N SER A 160 -8.65 4.62 12.59
CA SER A 160 -8.36 5.19 13.91
C SER A 160 -7.71 6.57 13.81
N GLN A 161 -6.77 6.77 12.87
CA GLN A 161 -6.13 8.07 12.65
C GLN A 161 -7.11 9.13 12.13
N LEU A 162 -8.05 8.76 11.25
CA LEU A 162 -9.09 9.64 10.74
C LEU A 162 -10.08 10.02 11.84
N ALA A 163 -10.49 9.06 12.68
CA ALA A 163 -11.36 9.30 13.83
C ALA A 163 -10.73 10.30 14.81
N GLN A 164 -9.42 10.20 15.10
CA GLN A 164 -8.68 11.18 15.91
C GLN A 164 -8.67 12.60 15.31
N LEU A 165 -8.90 12.72 14.00
CA LEU A 165 -9.02 14.00 13.29
C LEU A 165 -10.48 14.48 13.15
N GLY A 166 -11.43 13.79 13.81
CA GLY A 166 -12.87 14.10 13.78
C GLY A 166 -13.51 13.79 12.42
N LEU A 167 -13.07 12.70 11.76
CA LEU A 167 -13.59 12.24 10.49
C LEU A 167 -14.17 10.84 10.62
N ASP A 168 -15.39 10.64 10.16
CA ASP A 168 -16.06 9.35 10.15
C ASP A 168 -15.73 8.58 8.89
N VAL A 169 -15.44 7.30 9.04
CA VAL A 169 -15.14 6.36 7.96
C VAL A 169 -16.32 5.42 7.79
N GLU A 170 -16.91 5.36 6.60
CA GLU A 170 -18.12 4.58 6.34
C GLU A 170 -17.82 3.10 6.05
N ALA A 171 -16.62 2.82 5.51
CA ALA A 171 -16.17 1.45 5.28
C ALA A 171 -14.64 1.34 5.30
N GLU A 172 -14.16 0.14 5.65
CA GLU A 172 -12.78 -0.27 5.42
C GLU A 172 -12.70 -1.18 4.19
N THR A 173 -11.63 -1.04 3.42
CA THR A 173 -11.44 -1.93 2.27
C THR A 173 -10.83 -3.26 2.68
N PRO A 174 -10.99 -4.30 1.84
CA PRO A 174 -10.38 -5.60 2.06
C PRO A 174 -8.90 -5.65 1.64
N ILE A 175 -8.15 -4.55 1.77
CA ILE A 175 -6.72 -4.58 1.40
C ILE A 175 -5.99 -5.59 2.27
N TRP A 176 -5.39 -6.57 1.59
CA TRP A 176 -4.54 -7.60 2.17
C TRP A 176 -3.52 -8.07 1.14
N ALA A 177 -2.47 -8.77 1.58
CA ALA A 177 -1.49 -9.34 0.66
C ALA A 177 -2.10 -10.45 -0.20
N ASP A 178 -1.44 -10.76 -1.31
CA ASP A 178 -1.90 -11.80 -2.24
C ASP A 178 -2.00 -13.16 -1.55
N PRO A 179 -3.10 -13.91 -1.73
CA PRO A 179 -3.26 -15.25 -1.17
C PRO A 179 -2.14 -16.22 -1.54
N GLY A 180 -1.47 -16.01 -2.69
CA GLY A 180 -0.36 -16.84 -3.13
C GLY A 180 0.85 -16.83 -2.19
N PHE A 181 0.98 -15.87 -1.28
CA PHE A 181 1.99 -15.89 -0.23
C PHE A 181 1.68 -16.87 0.89
N GLN A 182 0.45 -17.36 1.01
CA GLN A 182 0.05 -18.28 2.05
C GLN A 182 0.59 -19.69 1.80
N GLY A 183 1.23 -20.27 2.82
CA GLY A 183 1.63 -21.67 2.82
C GLY A 183 2.86 -21.99 1.96
N SER A 184 3.59 -20.99 1.48
CA SER A 184 4.89 -21.18 0.84
C SER A 184 5.93 -21.55 1.91
N THR A 185 5.88 -22.76 2.42
CA THR A 185 6.85 -23.24 3.42
C THR A 185 8.04 -23.89 2.75
N CYS A 186 9.24 -23.68 3.31
CA CYS A 186 10.47 -24.37 2.94
C CYS A 186 10.98 -25.15 4.14
N GLU A 187 11.42 -26.39 3.92
CA GLU A 187 11.95 -27.23 5.00
C GLU A 187 13.23 -26.66 5.63
N ALA A 188 14.04 -25.93 4.86
CA ALA A 188 15.27 -25.29 5.32
C ALA A 188 15.30 -23.81 4.97
N ARG A 189 15.27 -22.93 6.00
CA ARG A 189 15.44 -21.48 5.82
C ARG A 189 16.93 -21.15 5.81
N ASP A 190 17.50 -20.99 4.61
CA ASP A 190 18.93 -20.76 4.41
C ASP A 190 19.31 -19.26 4.31
N ILE A 191 18.34 -18.36 4.28
CA ILE A 191 18.52 -16.89 4.35
C ILE A 191 18.14 -16.41 5.75
N ASP A 192 19.06 -15.73 6.44
CA ASP A 192 18.80 -15.25 7.79
C ASP A 192 17.90 -14.00 7.79
N VAL A 193 18.22 -13.03 6.92
CA VAL A 193 17.43 -11.79 6.84
C VAL A 193 17.20 -11.39 5.39
N VAL A 194 15.94 -11.17 5.03
CA VAL A 194 15.55 -10.55 3.76
C VAL A 194 15.02 -9.13 4.01
N MET A 195 15.25 -8.22 3.07
CA MET A 195 14.79 -6.85 3.15
C MET A 195 14.40 -6.31 1.77
N MET A 196 13.42 -5.40 1.73
CA MET A 196 13.04 -4.70 0.50
C MET A 196 13.55 -3.27 0.53
N LEU A 197 14.49 -2.95 -0.35
CA LEU A 197 15.11 -1.65 -0.46
C LEU A 197 14.48 -0.85 -1.60
N ARG A 198 14.03 0.36 -1.28
CA ARG A 198 13.42 1.31 -2.23
C ARG A 198 13.96 2.72 -1.99
N LYS A 199 13.96 3.52 -3.04
CA LYS A 199 14.20 4.97 -2.93
C LYS A 199 12.99 5.69 -2.34
N GLY A 200 13.25 6.84 -1.76
CA GLY A 200 12.26 7.71 -1.15
C GLY A 200 12.53 7.93 0.34
N ASP A 201 12.24 9.14 0.79
CA ASP A 201 12.53 9.56 2.16
C ASP A 201 11.86 8.68 3.21
N ALA A 202 10.59 8.33 2.97
CA ALA A 202 9.83 7.47 3.86
C ALA A 202 10.33 6.01 3.87
N LYS A 203 11.06 5.57 2.83
CA LYS A 203 11.57 4.19 2.72
C LYS A 203 12.89 3.98 3.44
N ARG A 204 13.58 5.07 3.84
CA ARG A 204 14.78 5.05 4.68
C ARG A 204 15.88 4.11 4.18
N LEU A 205 16.21 4.19 2.88
CA LEU A 205 17.33 3.44 2.30
C LEU A 205 18.63 3.62 3.11
N ASP A 206 18.83 4.81 3.66
CA ASP A 206 19.98 5.12 4.53
C ASP A 206 20.10 4.18 5.73
N LEU A 207 18.99 3.79 6.36
CA LEU A 207 19.00 2.88 7.50
C LEU A 207 19.33 1.43 7.09
N TYR A 208 18.82 0.97 5.95
CA TYR A 208 19.15 -0.35 5.44
C TYR A 208 20.65 -0.47 5.10
N LEU A 209 21.24 0.56 4.47
CA LEU A 209 22.66 0.57 4.17
C LEU A 209 23.52 0.62 5.45
N LYS A 210 23.08 1.34 6.50
CA LYS A 210 23.71 1.31 7.82
C LYS A 210 23.62 -0.06 8.48
N PHE A 211 22.48 -0.74 8.38
CA PHE A 211 22.31 -2.10 8.89
C PHE A 211 23.28 -3.07 8.22
N LEU A 212 23.38 -3.04 6.88
CA LEU A 212 24.31 -3.87 6.11
C LEU A 212 25.77 -3.61 6.52
N ALA A 213 26.16 -2.34 6.65
CA ALA A 213 27.53 -1.97 7.06
C ALA A 213 27.85 -2.45 8.48
N LEU A 214 26.88 -2.41 9.39
CA LEU A 214 27.07 -2.86 10.78
C LEU A 214 27.20 -4.38 10.86
N VAL A 215 26.33 -5.13 10.15
CA VAL A 215 26.41 -6.60 10.06
C VAL A 215 27.79 -7.03 9.51
N GLU A 216 28.30 -6.34 8.48
CA GLU A 216 29.62 -6.58 7.90
C GLU A 216 30.75 -6.28 8.90
N SER A 217 30.70 -5.13 9.58
CA SER A 217 31.71 -4.71 10.55
C SER A 217 31.78 -5.60 11.78
N GLU A 218 30.63 -6.13 12.23
CA GLU A 218 30.53 -7.10 13.33
C GLU A 218 30.84 -8.53 12.90
N LYS A 219 31.12 -8.76 11.61
CA LYS A 219 31.42 -10.08 11.03
C LYS A 219 30.34 -11.13 11.36
N ARG A 220 29.05 -10.70 11.34
CA ARG A 220 27.95 -11.64 11.57
C ARG A 220 27.89 -12.68 10.46
N PRO A 221 27.74 -13.98 10.76
CA PRO A 221 27.72 -15.04 9.74
C PRO A 221 26.38 -15.13 8.99
N TRP A 222 25.62 -14.03 8.92
CA TRP A 222 24.30 -14.02 8.34
C TRP A 222 24.32 -14.00 6.82
N LYS A 223 23.48 -14.81 6.22
CA LYS A 223 23.13 -14.74 4.81
C LYS A 223 22.00 -13.75 4.62
N LEU A 224 22.32 -12.62 4.00
CA LEU A 224 21.38 -11.52 3.75
C LEU A 224 20.86 -11.57 2.32
N ALA A 225 19.58 -11.23 2.11
CA ALA A 225 18.98 -11.09 0.79
C ALA A 225 18.28 -9.72 0.64
N VAL A 226 18.30 -9.20 -0.58
CA VAL A 226 17.69 -7.91 -0.93
C VAL A 226 16.73 -8.08 -2.09
N ILE A 227 15.58 -7.44 -1.98
CA ILE A 227 14.62 -7.22 -3.07
C ILE A 227 14.63 -5.72 -3.39
N THR A 228 14.73 -5.35 -4.67
CA THR A 228 14.67 -3.94 -5.07
C THR A 228 14.12 -3.76 -6.49
N PRO A 229 13.32 -2.71 -6.75
CA PRO A 229 12.96 -2.31 -8.10
C PRO A 229 14.01 -1.42 -8.79
N GLU A 230 15.03 -0.94 -8.04
CA GLU A 230 16.02 0.03 -8.48
C GLU A 230 17.37 -0.62 -8.82
N SER A 231 17.82 -0.48 -10.07
CA SER A 231 19.08 -1.07 -10.56
C SER A 231 20.35 -0.51 -9.88
N ASP A 232 20.32 0.75 -9.47
CA ASP A 232 21.45 1.38 -8.77
C ASP A 232 21.62 0.90 -7.33
N ILE A 233 20.54 0.41 -6.69
CA ILE A 233 20.62 -0.23 -5.37
C ILE A 233 21.37 -1.56 -5.46
N VAL A 234 21.17 -2.32 -6.55
CA VAL A 234 21.91 -3.57 -6.78
C VAL A 234 23.42 -3.34 -6.68
N SER A 235 23.91 -2.26 -7.30
CA SER A 235 25.34 -1.91 -7.24
C SER A 235 25.81 -1.55 -5.83
N GLN A 236 24.96 -0.91 -5.01
CA GLN A 236 25.29 -0.50 -3.64
C GLN A 236 25.36 -1.66 -2.65
N VAL A 237 24.63 -2.75 -2.91
CA VAL A 237 24.58 -3.93 -2.04
C VAL A 237 25.44 -5.09 -2.55
N LYS A 238 26.03 -4.96 -3.72
CA LYS A 238 26.92 -5.98 -4.32
C LYS A 238 28.06 -6.35 -3.36
N GLY A 239 28.25 -7.65 -3.14
CA GLY A 239 29.28 -8.18 -2.24
C GLY A 239 28.90 -8.13 -0.74
N LYS A 240 27.79 -7.48 -0.37
CA LYS A 240 27.31 -7.39 1.02
C LYS A 240 26.15 -8.33 1.31
N VAL A 241 25.52 -8.91 0.30
CA VAL A 241 24.39 -9.81 0.40
C VAL A 241 24.62 -11.06 -0.42
N ALA A 242 24.08 -12.18 0.04
CA ALA A 242 24.16 -13.46 -0.65
C ALA A 242 23.28 -13.49 -1.91
N GLU A 243 22.14 -12.81 -1.89
CA GLU A 243 21.18 -12.77 -2.99
C GLU A 243 20.58 -11.37 -3.15
N CYS A 244 20.42 -10.91 -4.40
CA CYS A 244 19.75 -9.65 -4.71
C CYS A 244 18.83 -9.83 -5.90
N LEU A 245 17.52 -9.64 -5.70
CA LEU A 245 16.49 -9.74 -6.73
C LEU A 245 16.09 -8.35 -7.23
N LEU A 246 16.36 -8.08 -8.49
CA LEU A 246 15.93 -6.86 -9.18
C LEU A 246 14.58 -7.10 -9.87
N ARG A 247 13.55 -6.37 -9.44
CA ARG A 247 12.19 -6.47 -10.00
C ARG A 247 11.68 -7.91 -10.10
N PRO A 248 11.73 -8.69 -9.01
CA PRO A 248 11.31 -10.08 -9.05
C PRO A 248 9.83 -10.22 -9.40
N SER A 249 9.49 -11.37 -9.97
CA SER A 249 8.10 -11.81 -10.05
C SER A 249 7.56 -12.15 -8.65
N MET A 250 6.24 -12.24 -8.53
CA MET A 250 5.60 -12.66 -7.28
C MET A 250 6.10 -14.05 -6.84
N GLU A 251 6.22 -14.99 -7.76
CA GLU A 251 6.75 -16.34 -7.49
C GLU A 251 8.19 -16.31 -6.94
N GLN A 252 9.05 -15.45 -7.48
CA GLN A 252 10.42 -15.27 -6.98
C GLN A 252 10.42 -14.69 -5.56
N MET A 253 9.52 -13.74 -5.26
CA MET A 253 9.35 -13.19 -3.92
C MET A 253 8.87 -14.24 -2.94
N GLN A 254 7.85 -15.02 -3.30
CA GLN A 254 7.33 -16.12 -2.48
C GLN A 254 8.44 -17.12 -2.11
N LYS A 255 9.22 -17.57 -3.11
CA LYS A 255 10.35 -18.49 -2.90
C LYS A 255 11.41 -17.89 -1.97
N LEU A 256 11.73 -16.62 -2.13
CA LEU A 256 12.73 -15.97 -1.26
C LEU A 256 12.20 -15.81 0.17
N TYR A 257 10.96 -15.37 0.35
CA TYR A 257 10.36 -15.26 1.69
C TYR A 257 10.27 -16.62 2.40
N ALA A 258 9.86 -17.69 1.70
CA ALA A 258 9.81 -19.03 2.25
C ALA A 258 11.18 -19.53 2.75
N ARG A 259 12.28 -19.15 2.07
CA ARG A 259 13.66 -19.47 2.44
C ARG A 259 14.24 -18.55 3.51
N SER A 260 13.55 -17.47 3.88
CA SER A 260 14.07 -16.47 4.80
C SER A 260 13.53 -16.67 6.22
N LYS A 261 14.39 -16.50 7.24
CA LYS A 261 14.00 -16.51 8.65
C LYS A 261 13.25 -15.24 9.02
N CYS A 262 13.86 -14.09 8.75
CA CYS A 262 13.35 -12.78 9.16
C CYS A 262 13.22 -11.83 7.98
N PHE A 263 12.19 -10.97 8.03
CA PHE A 263 12.03 -9.82 7.14
C PHE A 263 12.30 -8.53 7.91
N LEU A 264 13.32 -7.77 7.50
CA LEU A 264 13.66 -6.49 8.12
C LEU A 264 12.91 -5.34 7.44
N HIS A 265 12.13 -4.56 8.22
CA HIS A 265 11.37 -3.41 7.74
C HIS A 265 11.75 -2.12 8.49
N LEU A 266 12.42 -1.18 7.80
CA LEU A 266 12.96 0.06 8.39
C LEU A 266 12.28 1.34 7.88
N SER A 267 11.18 1.26 7.14
CA SER A 267 10.46 2.43 6.64
C SER A 267 10.02 3.37 7.77
N GLU A 268 10.03 4.68 7.49
CA GLU A 268 9.57 5.73 8.40
C GLU A 268 8.04 5.81 8.47
N HIS A 269 7.40 5.69 7.31
CA HIS A 269 5.95 5.75 7.15
C HIS A 269 5.47 4.75 6.10
N GLU A 270 4.42 4.03 6.45
CA GLU A 270 3.65 3.17 5.54
C GLU A 270 2.15 3.37 5.79
N GLY A 271 1.37 3.39 4.74
CA GLY A 271 -0.10 3.36 4.85
C GLY A 271 -0.62 2.02 5.33
N PHE A 272 0.03 0.92 4.89
CA PHE A 272 -0.27 -0.44 5.33
C PHE A 272 1.00 -1.28 5.55
N GLY A 273 1.94 -1.27 4.58
CA GLY A 273 3.18 -2.04 4.68
C GLY A 273 2.99 -3.48 4.16
N LEU A 274 2.69 -3.63 2.87
CA LEU A 274 2.48 -4.95 2.26
C LEU A 274 3.70 -5.88 2.35
N PRO A 275 4.97 -5.45 2.13
CA PRO A 275 6.09 -6.37 2.11
C PRO A 275 6.30 -7.19 3.39
N PRO A 276 6.25 -6.63 4.62
CA PRO A 276 6.32 -7.47 5.82
C PRO A 276 5.11 -8.40 5.95
N LEU A 277 3.92 -7.98 5.51
CA LEU A 277 2.74 -8.84 5.51
C LEU A 277 2.88 -10.00 4.52
N GLU A 278 3.38 -9.75 3.30
CA GLU A 278 3.68 -10.77 2.30
C GLU A 278 4.67 -11.83 2.85
N ALA A 279 5.71 -11.35 3.53
CA ALA A 279 6.69 -12.23 4.19
C ALA A 279 6.02 -13.14 5.26
N MET A 280 5.08 -12.58 6.05
CA MET A 280 4.32 -13.36 7.05
C MET A 280 3.53 -14.51 6.44
N GLY A 281 2.96 -14.33 5.25
CA GLY A 281 2.23 -15.38 4.54
C GLY A 281 3.08 -16.62 4.22
N SER A 282 4.38 -16.42 4.05
CA SER A 282 5.38 -17.46 3.85
C SER A 282 6.09 -17.88 5.16
N GLY A 283 5.57 -17.50 6.32
CA GLY A 283 6.15 -17.78 7.63
C GLY A 283 7.48 -17.05 7.91
N CYS A 284 7.90 -16.12 7.07
CA CYS A 284 9.06 -15.26 7.34
C CYS A 284 8.68 -14.20 8.39
N VAL A 285 9.41 -14.16 9.50
CA VAL A 285 9.03 -13.36 10.67
C VAL A 285 9.47 -11.90 10.49
N PRO A 286 8.55 -10.91 10.48
CA PRO A 286 8.93 -9.52 10.30
C PRO A 286 9.47 -8.91 11.60
N ILE A 287 10.57 -8.18 11.50
CA ILE A 287 11.08 -7.24 12.51
C ILE A 287 10.93 -5.84 11.92
N CYS A 288 10.12 -5.02 12.54
CA CYS A 288 9.69 -3.77 11.93
C CYS A 288 10.04 -2.57 12.81
N ARG A 289 10.55 -1.51 12.19
CA ARG A 289 10.47 -0.17 12.76
C ARG A 289 9.02 0.31 12.68
N ASP A 290 8.50 0.92 13.74
CA ASP A 290 7.13 1.42 13.75
C ASP A 290 6.91 2.46 12.63
N SER A 291 6.29 2.01 11.55
CA SER A 291 5.96 2.85 10.39
C SER A 291 4.48 3.28 10.35
N GLY A 292 3.72 2.98 11.39
CA GLY A 292 2.30 3.29 11.53
C GLY A 292 1.41 2.21 10.90
N GLY A 293 1.27 2.15 9.59
CA GLY A 293 0.35 1.24 8.91
C GLY A 293 0.51 -0.24 9.25
N ILE A 294 1.72 -0.69 9.56
CA ILE A 294 1.98 -2.06 10.02
C ILE A 294 1.22 -2.43 11.30
N ARG A 295 0.83 -1.44 12.12
CA ARG A 295 0.03 -1.64 13.34
C ARG A 295 -1.35 -2.23 13.04
N ALA A 296 -1.81 -2.20 11.80
CA ALA A 296 -3.05 -2.85 11.39
C ALA A 296 -3.00 -4.38 11.54
N TYR A 297 -1.81 -4.99 11.50
CA TYR A 297 -1.61 -6.45 11.59
C TYR A 297 -0.48 -6.87 12.56
N MET A 298 0.51 -6.00 12.84
CA MET A 298 1.57 -6.25 13.83
C MET A 298 1.08 -5.88 15.23
N ASN A 299 0.16 -6.67 15.77
CA ASN A 299 -0.44 -6.49 17.10
C ASN A 299 -0.44 -7.82 17.87
N GLY A 300 -0.86 -7.79 19.13
CA GLY A 300 -0.85 -8.97 19.99
C GLY A 300 0.56 -9.53 20.17
N GLU A 301 0.75 -10.80 19.88
CA GLU A 301 2.05 -11.48 20.03
C GLU A 301 3.15 -10.91 19.12
N LEU A 302 2.77 -10.35 17.95
CA LEU A 302 3.72 -9.73 17.01
C LEU A 302 4.12 -8.31 17.41
N GLU A 303 3.44 -7.69 18.38
CA GLU A 303 3.76 -6.32 18.82
C GLU A 303 5.19 -6.20 19.37
N SER A 304 5.69 -7.28 19.99
CA SER A 304 7.09 -7.36 20.49
C SER A 304 8.15 -7.28 19.40
N LEU A 305 7.76 -7.39 18.12
CA LEU A 305 8.63 -7.28 16.95
C LEU A 305 8.51 -5.92 16.25
N VAL A 306 7.74 -4.99 16.81
CA VAL A 306 7.62 -3.62 16.34
C VAL A 306 8.46 -2.70 17.21
N GLU A 307 9.58 -2.27 16.67
CA GLU A 307 10.56 -1.47 17.37
C GLU A 307 10.29 0.03 17.25
N PRO A 308 10.50 0.80 18.32
CA PRO A 308 10.27 2.25 18.31
C PRO A 308 11.23 2.97 17.33
N LYS A 309 10.80 4.11 16.81
CA LYS A 309 11.52 4.90 15.81
C LYS A 309 12.89 5.41 16.26
N ASN A 310 13.10 5.56 17.54
CA ASN A 310 14.35 6.05 18.13
C ASN A 310 15.38 4.95 18.42
N LEU A 311 15.07 3.68 18.09
CA LEU A 311 16.03 2.59 18.26
C LEU A 311 17.26 2.82 17.39
N THR A 312 18.46 2.62 17.97
CA THR A 312 19.73 2.70 17.23
C THR A 312 19.88 1.49 16.30
N MET A 313 20.72 1.61 15.28
CA MET A 313 20.94 0.50 14.36
C MET A 313 21.61 -0.70 15.03
N SER A 314 22.51 -0.47 16.00
CA SER A 314 23.10 -1.56 16.79
C SER A 314 22.04 -2.33 17.61
N GLN A 315 21.06 -1.63 18.15
CA GLN A 315 19.94 -2.28 18.84
C GLN A 315 19.07 -3.08 17.85
N PHE A 316 18.84 -2.59 16.62
CA PHE A 316 18.13 -3.36 15.59
C PHE A 316 18.89 -4.64 15.22
N VAL A 317 20.22 -4.57 15.06
CA VAL A 317 21.04 -5.76 14.82
C VAL A 317 20.94 -6.74 15.99
N ALA A 318 21.01 -6.26 17.24
CA ALA A 318 20.86 -7.11 18.42
C ALA A 318 19.49 -7.81 18.47
N ARG A 319 18.40 -7.07 18.25
CA ARG A 319 17.03 -7.62 18.19
C ARG A 319 16.85 -8.64 17.08
N THR A 320 17.47 -8.39 15.93
CA THR A 320 17.46 -9.36 14.81
C THR A 320 18.22 -10.63 15.20
N SER A 321 19.36 -10.50 15.88
CA SER A 321 20.15 -11.64 16.37
C SER A 321 19.36 -12.51 17.35
N GLU A 322 18.70 -11.87 18.32
CA GLU A 322 17.84 -12.59 19.30
C GLU A 322 16.80 -13.49 18.65
N LEU A 323 16.30 -13.11 17.47
CA LEU A 323 15.32 -13.90 16.74
C LEU A 323 15.96 -14.92 15.79
N VAL A 324 17.02 -14.53 15.06
CA VAL A 324 17.72 -15.40 14.09
C VAL A 324 18.40 -16.57 14.78
N ASP A 325 18.97 -16.32 15.99
CA ASP A 325 19.78 -17.30 16.74
C ASP A 325 18.93 -18.19 17.66
N ASP A 326 17.65 -17.83 17.93
CA ASP A 326 16.70 -18.62 18.73
C ASP A 326 15.72 -19.36 17.81
N ALA A 327 16.04 -20.60 17.45
CA ALA A 327 15.22 -21.42 16.56
C ALA A 327 13.82 -21.70 17.13
N ALA A 328 13.67 -21.86 18.46
CA ALA A 328 12.38 -22.13 19.09
C ALA A 328 11.47 -20.91 19.05
N ARG A 329 12.00 -19.73 19.37
CA ARG A 329 11.29 -18.45 19.25
C ARG A 329 10.93 -18.15 17.81
N LEU A 330 11.86 -18.37 16.88
CA LEU A 330 11.62 -18.18 15.45
C LEU A 330 10.47 -19.04 14.95
N ALA A 331 10.45 -20.32 15.28
CA ALA A 331 9.39 -21.26 14.91
C ALA A 331 8.03 -20.83 15.48
N THR A 332 8.00 -20.41 16.75
CA THR A 332 6.79 -19.90 17.41
C THR A 332 6.26 -18.66 16.69
N MET A 333 7.11 -17.65 16.46
CA MET A 333 6.72 -16.40 15.79
C MET A 333 6.33 -16.61 14.33
N SER A 334 6.97 -17.57 13.62
CA SER A 334 6.57 -17.97 12.27
C SER A 334 5.13 -18.48 12.24
N GLY A 335 4.77 -19.39 13.14
CA GLY A 335 3.41 -19.89 13.25
C GLY A 335 2.38 -18.80 13.62
N VAL A 336 2.76 -17.83 14.45
CA VAL A 336 1.92 -16.65 14.76
C VAL A 336 1.72 -15.79 13.51
N ALA A 337 2.80 -15.51 12.78
CA ALA A 337 2.77 -14.69 11.55
C ALA A 337 1.84 -15.31 10.50
N GLU A 338 1.95 -16.60 10.24
CA GLU A 338 1.06 -17.33 9.31
C GLU A 338 -0.42 -17.27 9.75
N LYS A 339 -0.70 -17.46 11.05
CA LYS A 339 -2.06 -17.35 11.58
C LYS A 339 -2.65 -15.95 11.42
N VAL A 340 -1.85 -14.91 11.67
CA VAL A 340 -2.27 -13.51 11.47
C VAL A 340 -2.56 -13.25 10.00
N PHE A 341 -1.69 -13.72 9.09
CA PHE A 341 -1.91 -13.61 7.65
C PHE A 341 -3.22 -14.28 7.22
N ALA A 342 -3.43 -15.54 7.59
CA ALA A 342 -4.62 -16.31 7.22
C ALA A 342 -5.92 -15.69 7.76
N ARG A 343 -5.90 -15.22 9.03
CA ARG A 343 -7.05 -14.55 9.64
C ARG A 343 -7.41 -13.26 8.91
N GLY A 344 -6.41 -12.45 8.58
CA GLY A 344 -6.61 -11.20 7.87
C GLY A 344 -7.11 -11.41 6.45
N LEU A 345 -6.66 -12.46 5.77
CA LEU A 345 -7.17 -12.83 4.44
C LEU A 345 -8.69 -13.16 4.50
N ALA A 346 -9.11 -13.94 5.48
CA ALA A 346 -10.53 -14.26 5.70
C ALA A 346 -11.35 -12.99 6.01
N GLN A 347 -10.82 -12.08 6.86
CA GLN A 347 -11.46 -10.81 7.15
C GLN A 347 -11.55 -9.90 5.92
N ALA A 348 -10.52 -9.90 5.06
CA ALA A 348 -10.52 -9.14 3.82
C ALA A 348 -11.65 -9.60 2.88
N GLN A 349 -11.89 -10.89 2.77
CA GLN A 349 -13.01 -11.43 1.99
C GLN A 349 -14.36 -10.96 2.53
N GLN A 350 -14.55 -10.98 3.85
CA GLN A 350 -15.78 -10.48 4.49
C GLN A 350 -15.98 -8.97 4.27
N ARG A 351 -14.91 -8.17 4.38
CA ARG A 351 -14.96 -6.73 4.10
C ARG A 351 -15.31 -6.43 2.65
N LEU A 352 -14.82 -7.25 1.71
CA LEU A 352 -15.18 -7.13 0.30
C LEU A 352 -16.68 -7.32 0.08
N GLU A 353 -17.31 -8.27 0.76
CA GLU A 353 -18.76 -8.49 0.67
C GLU A 353 -19.53 -7.28 1.21
N THR A 354 -19.12 -6.74 2.36
CA THR A 354 -19.70 -5.53 2.94
C THR A 354 -19.57 -4.34 1.97
N LEU A 355 -18.37 -4.13 1.42
CA LEU A 355 -18.12 -3.05 0.47
C LEU A 355 -18.91 -3.22 -0.83
N ALA A 356 -19.10 -4.45 -1.30
CA ALA A 356 -19.88 -4.74 -2.49
C ALA A 356 -21.38 -4.44 -2.30
N GLN A 357 -21.87 -4.39 -1.05
CA GLN A 357 -23.25 -4.03 -0.71
C GLN A 357 -23.42 -2.53 -0.43
N LEU A 358 -22.33 -1.79 -0.23
CA LEU A 358 -22.38 -0.36 0.07
C LEU A 358 -22.98 0.42 -1.11
N ARG A 359 -23.82 1.41 -0.80
CA ARG A 359 -24.37 2.34 -1.79
C ARG A 359 -23.46 3.55 -1.92
N PHE A 360 -23.00 3.81 -3.13
CA PHE A 360 -22.10 4.91 -3.47
C PHE A 360 -22.81 6.13 -4.04
N SER A 361 -24.14 6.16 -3.94
CA SER A 361 -24.98 7.23 -4.52
C SER A 361 -26.13 7.59 -3.62
#